data_329a3d9744de2cc0ad8f6720e1768c32
#
_entry.id   329a3d9744de2cc0ad8f6720e1768c32
#
_cell.length_a   1.000
_cell.length_b   1.000
_cell.length_c   1.000
_cell.angle_alpha   90.00
_cell.angle_beta   90.00
_cell.angle_gamma   90.00
#
_symmetry.space_group_name_H-M   'P 1'
#
loop_
_entity.id
_entity.type
_entity.pdbx_description
1 polymer ?
#
loop_
_entity_poly.entity_id
_entity_poly.type
_entity_poly.pdbx_seq_one_letter_code
_entity_poly.pdbx_strand_id
1 'polypeptide(L)'
;GYTIRIYSNSNSTERTTWLVNAAKDAGFTVSIDDNSVISGDTAAIQAANENKDGDILFGLNETRWSQVVNGTYENLSLVDWTPTWAEQVGQYAYPGAAYGLVIQNVLMLYRTDELGTNGEALHFQHWSDIVNCGYKWYRQNKVGGTTNANINSALLYSFVDPTSPAGGISIDGWKTLWNYCANGVYSSDDTYKYGFDPLNKGDVAVSTFYSSSLYGKIDAAAESSENPLKGTMTPENWNLVEIDDGTYYIAEYIGILNKEGRTDEETEAVKAFAEWFGSAETQAAWGEEFDSYPCNTAAADILYPDGVPAIYTLKNFALSKVDGDTTYAEYVAAHSAEWTNILTNLGFYWADSSA
;
A
#
# COMPACT_ATOMS: atom_id res chain seq x y z
N GLY A 1 -0.19 24.40 24.89
CA GLY A 1 0.20 23.00 24.69
C GLY A 1 1.17 22.88 23.52
N TYR A 2 1.92 21.81 23.46
CA TYR A 2 2.86 21.53 22.37
C TYR A 2 2.12 21.17 21.09
N THR A 3 2.47 21.78 19.96
CA THR A 3 1.93 21.44 18.65
C THR A 3 2.76 20.32 18.01
N ILE A 4 2.15 19.17 17.76
CA ILE A 4 2.79 18.00 17.18
C ILE A 4 2.85 18.15 15.66
N ARG A 5 4.05 18.15 15.09
CA ARG A 5 4.27 18.26 13.66
C ARG A 5 4.30 16.86 13.03
N ILE A 6 3.44 16.64 12.05
CA ILE A 6 3.25 15.34 11.39
C ILE A 6 3.61 15.43 9.92
N TYR A 7 4.38 14.44 9.44
CA TYR A 7 4.61 14.18 8.02
C TYR A 7 3.98 12.86 7.62
N SER A 8 3.27 12.87 6.52
CA SER A 8 2.57 11.69 6.00
C SER A 8 2.24 11.83 4.51
N ASN A 9 2.15 10.71 3.81
CA ASN A 9 1.56 10.63 2.48
C ASN A 9 0.08 10.18 2.52
N SER A 10 -0.41 9.78 3.69
CA SER A 10 -1.83 9.50 3.95
C SER A 10 -2.54 10.78 4.39
N ASN A 11 -2.49 11.79 3.55
CA ASN A 11 -2.75 13.17 3.89
C ASN A 11 -3.72 13.86 2.90
N SER A 12 -4.70 13.15 2.37
CA SER A 12 -5.79 13.81 1.64
C SER A 12 -6.43 14.90 2.51
N THR A 13 -7.09 15.86 1.91
CA THR A 13 -7.78 16.94 2.65
C THR A 13 -8.75 16.36 3.67
N GLU A 14 -9.48 15.31 3.31
CA GLU A 14 -10.42 14.62 4.20
C GLU A 14 -9.70 13.97 5.38
N ARG A 15 -8.59 13.28 5.14
CA ARG A 15 -7.80 12.62 6.19
C ARG A 15 -7.17 13.61 7.14
N THR A 16 -6.57 14.67 6.63
CA THR A 16 -5.94 15.70 7.48
C THR A 16 -6.96 16.44 8.32
N THR A 17 -8.12 16.78 7.75
CA THR A 17 -9.23 17.41 8.47
C THR A 17 -9.75 16.52 9.58
N TRP A 18 -9.99 15.25 9.28
CA TRP A 18 -10.43 14.29 10.27
C TRP A 18 -9.42 14.15 11.41
N LEU A 19 -8.13 14.01 11.07
CA LEU A 19 -7.08 13.83 12.07
C LEU A 19 -6.94 15.05 12.99
N VAL A 20 -6.92 16.25 12.44
CA VAL A 20 -6.84 17.50 13.24
C VAL A 20 -8.00 17.59 14.21
N ASN A 21 -9.22 17.30 13.76
CA ASN A 21 -10.42 17.37 14.59
C ASN A 21 -10.46 16.27 15.65
N ALA A 22 -10.20 15.04 15.27
CA ALA A 22 -10.19 13.91 16.21
C ALA A 22 -9.08 14.07 17.27
N ALA A 23 -7.89 14.51 16.86
CA ALA A 23 -6.79 14.79 17.78
C ALA A 23 -7.16 15.90 18.77
N LYS A 24 -7.80 16.99 18.30
CA LYS A 24 -8.26 18.09 19.14
C LYS A 24 -9.27 17.59 20.20
N ASP A 25 -10.23 16.76 19.79
CA ASP A 25 -11.21 16.18 20.70
C ASP A 25 -10.55 15.27 21.76
N ALA A 26 -9.43 14.64 21.41
CA ALA A 26 -8.63 13.83 22.33
C ALA A 26 -7.62 14.64 23.15
N GLY A 27 -7.53 15.95 22.96
CA GLY A 27 -6.66 16.84 23.72
C GLY A 27 -5.30 17.12 23.09
N PHE A 28 -5.12 16.82 21.80
CA PHE A 28 -3.89 17.06 21.06
C PHE A 28 -4.05 18.19 20.04
N THR A 29 -2.99 18.99 19.88
CA THR A 29 -2.86 19.95 18.80
C THR A 29 -1.85 19.44 17.80
N VAL A 30 -2.28 19.24 16.54
CA VAL A 30 -1.43 18.70 15.48
C VAL A 30 -1.34 19.63 14.29
N SER A 31 -0.22 19.59 13.60
CA SER A 31 0.04 20.30 12.35
C SER A 31 0.47 19.29 11.29
N ILE A 32 -0.29 19.21 10.22
CA ILE A 32 -0.06 18.31 9.10
C ILE A 32 -0.44 19.02 7.79
N ASP A 33 0.42 18.94 6.79
CA ASP A 33 0.11 19.43 5.44
C ASP A 33 -0.67 18.38 4.66
N ASP A 34 -1.67 18.84 3.92
CA ASP A 34 -2.42 17.97 3.02
C ASP A 34 -1.67 17.74 1.69
N ASN A 35 -2.25 16.93 0.81
CA ASN A 35 -1.65 16.54 -0.45
C ASN A 35 -1.58 17.66 -1.50
N SER A 36 -2.14 18.83 -1.24
CA SER A 36 -1.93 20.03 -2.07
C SER A 36 -0.54 20.64 -1.84
N VAL A 37 0.06 20.39 -0.68
CA VAL A 37 1.39 20.87 -0.28
C VAL A 37 2.44 19.75 -0.37
N ILE A 38 2.14 18.61 0.20
CA ILE A 38 3.02 17.42 0.22
C ILE A 38 2.27 16.26 -0.42
N SER A 39 2.64 15.90 -1.64
CA SER A 39 1.98 14.83 -2.40
C SER A 39 2.91 13.62 -2.59
N GLY A 40 2.50 12.49 -2.01
CA GLY A 40 3.19 11.21 -2.15
C GLY A 40 4.23 10.92 -1.07
N ASP A 41 4.69 9.69 -1.03
CA ASP A 41 5.62 9.18 -0.03
C ASP A 41 7.01 9.80 -0.14
N THR A 42 7.50 9.98 -1.36
CA THR A 42 8.81 10.61 -1.63
C THR A 42 8.82 12.05 -1.12
N ALA A 43 7.79 12.83 -1.44
CA ALA A 43 7.69 14.22 -0.99
C ALA A 43 7.60 14.31 0.54
N ALA A 44 6.82 13.44 1.16
CA ALA A 44 6.65 13.43 2.62
C ALA A 44 7.97 13.12 3.34
N ILE A 45 8.69 12.10 2.90
CA ILE A 45 9.94 11.70 3.55
C ILE A 45 11.08 12.69 3.29
N GLN A 46 11.13 13.27 2.09
CA GLN A 46 12.10 14.33 1.77
C GLN A 46 11.85 15.58 2.62
N ALA A 47 10.61 16.03 2.74
CA ALA A 47 10.27 17.19 3.55
C ALA A 47 10.61 16.97 5.02
N ALA A 48 10.30 15.81 5.58
CA ALA A 48 10.68 15.45 6.95
C ALA A 48 12.20 15.45 7.15
N ASN A 49 12.95 14.88 6.21
CA ASN A 49 14.41 14.82 6.27
C ASN A 49 15.08 16.19 6.13
N GLU A 50 14.55 17.05 5.28
CA GLU A 50 15.11 18.41 5.06
C GLU A 50 14.76 19.38 6.17
N ASN A 51 13.50 19.39 6.62
CA ASN A 51 13.01 20.37 7.60
C ASN A 51 13.43 20.06 9.03
N LYS A 52 13.64 18.78 9.39
CA LYS A 52 14.08 18.33 10.72
C LYS A 52 13.20 18.81 11.88
N ASP A 53 11.95 19.12 11.60
CA ASP A 53 10.99 19.68 12.56
C ASP A 53 9.83 18.74 12.89
N GLY A 54 9.83 17.53 12.32
CA GLY A 54 8.78 16.54 12.52
C GLY A 54 8.85 15.83 13.87
N ASP A 55 7.68 15.56 14.41
CA ASP A 55 7.51 14.73 15.62
C ASP A 55 7.02 13.34 15.27
N ILE A 56 6.13 13.24 14.31
CA ILE A 56 5.51 11.99 13.86
C ILE A 56 5.73 11.84 12.35
N LEU A 57 6.06 10.62 11.97
CA LEU A 57 6.01 10.14 10.59
C LEU A 57 5.01 9.00 10.55
N PHE A 58 3.99 9.07 9.69
CA PHE A 58 3.08 7.95 9.49
C PHE A 58 2.67 7.81 8.02
N GLY A 59 2.07 6.69 7.71
CA GLY A 59 1.84 6.29 6.33
C GLY A 59 3.04 5.52 5.81
N LEU A 60 3.45 5.76 4.55
CA LEU A 60 4.53 5.07 3.87
C LEU A 60 4.31 3.55 3.87
N ASN A 61 5.05 2.80 3.09
CA ASN A 61 4.97 1.34 3.06
C ASN A 61 6.22 0.68 3.67
N GLU A 62 6.25 -0.64 3.75
CA GLU A 62 7.37 -1.40 4.30
C GLU A 62 8.71 -1.04 3.68
N THR A 63 8.75 -0.80 2.37
CA THR A 63 9.99 -0.44 1.66
C THR A 63 10.57 0.86 2.20
N ARG A 64 9.73 1.88 2.38
CA ARG A 64 10.16 3.17 2.94
C ARG A 64 10.50 3.08 4.42
N TRP A 65 9.71 2.36 5.19
CA TRP A 65 9.98 2.17 6.62
C TRP A 65 11.26 1.38 6.85
N SER A 66 11.54 0.37 6.05
CA SER A 66 12.82 -0.33 6.07
C SER A 66 13.99 0.65 5.87
N GLN A 67 13.87 1.56 4.91
CA GLN A 67 14.88 2.60 4.64
C GLN A 67 15.03 3.57 5.82
N VAL A 68 13.94 4.01 6.43
CA VAL A 68 13.97 4.89 7.62
C VAL A 68 14.67 4.19 8.78
N VAL A 69 14.27 2.97 9.09
CA VAL A 69 14.84 2.18 10.19
C VAL A 69 16.31 1.87 9.98
N ASN A 70 16.73 1.64 8.73
CA ASN A 70 18.11 1.35 8.38
C ASN A 70 19.01 2.60 8.24
N GLY A 71 18.48 3.80 8.48
CA GLY A 71 19.25 5.03 8.45
C GLY A 71 19.58 5.56 7.05
N THR A 72 18.83 5.18 6.04
CA THR A 72 19.00 5.68 4.66
C THR A 72 18.82 7.20 4.59
N TYR A 73 17.97 7.77 5.42
CA TYR A 73 17.71 9.21 5.50
C TYR A 73 18.51 9.83 6.63
N GLU A 74 19.48 10.65 6.29
CA GLU A 74 20.51 11.17 7.21
C GLU A 74 19.95 11.87 8.45
N ASN A 75 18.85 12.60 8.29
CA ASN A 75 18.27 13.42 9.34
C ASN A 75 17.03 12.78 10.00
N LEU A 76 16.69 11.56 9.63
CA LEU A 76 15.58 10.83 10.25
C LEU A 76 16.11 9.72 11.14
N SER A 77 15.71 9.77 12.39
CA SER A 77 15.90 8.68 13.36
C SER A 77 14.68 8.58 14.25
N LEU A 78 14.43 7.40 14.80
CA LEU A 78 13.22 7.10 15.55
C LEU A 78 13.51 7.03 17.05
N VAL A 79 12.60 7.58 17.84
CA VAL A 79 12.58 7.42 19.29
C VAL A 79 12.31 5.96 19.61
N ASP A 80 13.02 5.39 20.57
CA ASP A 80 12.72 4.06 21.12
C ASP A 80 11.38 4.11 21.87
N TRP A 81 10.43 3.33 21.38
CA TRP A 81 9.05 3.36 21.86
C TRP A 81 8.35 2.03 21.59
N THR A 82 7.56 1.59 22.56
CA THR A 82 6.70 0.40 22.43
C THR A 82 5.29 0.77 22.89
N PRO A 83 4.30 0.83 22.00
CA PRO A 83 2.92 1.14 22.37
C PRO A 83 2.27 -0.02 23.15
N THR A 84 1.21 0.31 23.90
CA THR A 84 0.44 -0.70 24.64
C THR A 84 -0.26 -1.70 23.71
N TRP A 85 -0.54 -1.31 22.49
CA TRP A 85 -1.17 -2.13 21.43
C TRP A 85 -0.16 -2.83 20.51
N ALA A 86 1.13 -2.89 20.87
CA ALA A 86 2.16 -3.50 20.02
C ALA A 86 1.88 -4.97 19.67
N GLU A 87 1.34 -5.75 20.62
CA GLU A 87 1.00 -7.15 20.36
C GLU A 87 -0.13 -7.31 19.33
N GLN A 88 -1.09 -6.37 19.29
CA GLN A 88 -2.23 -6.43 18.38
C GLN A 88 -1.87 -6.15 16.93
N VAL A 89 -0.73 -5.52 16.65
CA VAL A 89 -0.26 -5.33 15.27
C VAL A 89 0.64 -6.47 14.79
N GLY A 90 1.07 -7.35 15.70
CA GLY A 90 1.78 -8.59 15.41
C GLY A 90 3.02 -8.39 14.52
N GLN A 91 3.01 -9.03 13.37
CA GLN A 91 4.12 -8.97 12.41
C GLN A 91 4.33 -7.58 11.78
N TYR A 92 3.34 -6.70 11.83
CA TYR A 92 3.45 -5.33 11.29
C TYR A 92 4.11 -4.40 12.30
N ALA A 93 5.37 -4.67 12.57
CA ALA A 93 6.17 -3.88 13.50
C ALA A 93 7.65 -3.93 13.14
N TYR A 94 8.32 -2.82 13.39
CA TYR A 94 9.75 -2.72 13.61
C TYR A 94 9.94 -2.50 15.12
N PRO A 95 10.14 -3.56 15.91
CA PRO A 95 10.06 -3.48 17.37
C PRO A 95 10.96 -2.38 17.96
N GLY A 96 10.38 -1.56 18.82
CA GLY A 96 11.04 -0.41 19.41
C GLY A 96 11.09 0.84 18.51
N ALA A 97 10.67 0.76 17.24
CA ALA A 97 10.85 1.85 16.29
C ALA A 97 9.53 2.30 15.62
N ALA A 98 8.85 1.42 14.92
CA ALA A 98 7.63 1.75 14.18
C ALA A 98 6.62 0.60 14.22
N TYR A 99 5.34 0.96 14.13
CA TYR A 99 4.24 0.00 14.30
C TYR A 99 3.15 0.24 13.27
N GLY A 100 2.59 -0.85 12.75
CA GLY A 100 1.59 -0.80 11.69
C GLY A 100 0.28 -0.15 12.10
N LEU A 101 -0.26 0.68 11.22
CA LEU A 101 -1.57 1.32 11.36
C LEU A 101 -2.59 0.69 10.42
N VAL A 102 -2.28 0.62 9.14
CA VAL A 102 -3.19 0.25 8.07
C VAL A 102 -2.55 -0.80 7.18
N ILE A 103 -3.33 -1.79 6.77
CA ILE A 103 -2.94 -2.76 5.74
C ILE A 103 -3.71 -2.43 4.47
N GLN A 104 -2.99 -2.31 3.35
CA GLN A 104 -3.58 -2.26 2.03
C GLN A 104 -3.12 -3.46 1.23
N ASN A 105 -4.06 -4.13 0.60
CA ASN A 105 -3.79 -5.27 -0.25
C ASN A 105 -3.83 -4.83 -1.72
N VAL A 106 -2.88 -5.27 -2.50
CA VAL A 106 -2.97 -5.18 -3.95
C VAL A 106 -3.90 -6.29 -4.42
N LEU A 107 -5.05 -5.90 -4.93
CA LEU A 107 -6.07 -6.82 -5.41
C LEU A 107 -6.12 -6.86 -6.91
N MET A 108 -6.50 -8.01 -7.43
CA MET A 108 -6.95 -8.14 -8.80
C MET A 108 -8.40 -8.59 -8.81
N LEU A 109 -9.22 -7.87 -9.59
CA LEU A 109 -10.60 -8.23 -9.88
C LEU A 109 -10.68 -8.89 -11.23
N TYR A 110 -11.54 -9.89 -11.36
CA TYR A 110 -11.87 -10.46 -12.64
C TYR A 110 -13.39 -10.64 -12.79
N ARG A 111 -13.84 -10.66 -14.04
CA ARG A 111 -15.23 -10.96 -14.33
C ARG A 111 -15.47 -12.46 -14.25
N THR A 112 -16.50 -12.86 -13.49
CA THR A 112 -16.88 -14.27 -13.35
C THR A 112 -17.64 -14.82 -14.56
N ASP A 113 -18.14 -13.94 -15.44
CA ASP A 113 -18.76 -14.31 -16.71
C ASP A 113 -17.74 -14.57 -17.84
N GLU A 114 -16.46 -14.27 -17.60
CA GLU A 114 -15.38 -14.64 -18.50
C GLU A 114 -14.91 -16.07 -18.22
N LEU A 115 -14.63 -16.81 -19.29
CA LEU A 115 -14.16 -18.19 -19.21
C LEU A 115 -12.76 -18.31 -19.78
N GLY A 116 -12.00 -19.25 -19.27
CA GLY A 116 -10.71 -19.65 -19.79
C GLY A 116 -10.80 -20.20 -21.23
N THR A 117 -9.63 -20.45 -21.83
CA THR A 117 -9.51 -20.90 -23.23
C THR A 117 -10.27 -22.20 -23.51
N ASN A 118 -10.45 -23.04 -22.49
CA ASN A 118 -11.16 -24.31 -22.61
C ASN A 118 -12.62 -24.24 -22.12
N GLY A 119 -13.14 -23.03 -21.84
CA GLY A 119 -14.49 -22.83 -21.34
C GLY A 119 -14.67 -23.08 -19.84
N GLU A 120 -13.59 -23.25 -19.11
CA GLU A 120 -13.59 -23.33 -17.64
C GLU A 120 -13.64 -21.92 -17.01
N ALA A 121 -14.07 -21.85 -15.75
CA ALA A 121 -13.99 -20.62 -14.97
C ALA A 121 -12.53 -20.19 -14.77
N LEU A 122 -12.26 -18.88 -14.85
CA LEU A 122 -10.93 -18.34 -14.58
C LEU A 122 -10.52 -18.65 -13.13
N HIS A 123 -9.33 -19.21 -12.99
CA HIS A 123 -8.69 -19.48 -11.70
C HIS A 123 -7.21 -19.17 -11.80
N PHE A 124 -6.69 -18.39 -10.84
CA PHE A 124 -5.30 -17.98 -10.79
C PHE A 124 -4.66 -18.51 -9.51
N GLN A 125 -3.69 -19.39 -9.64
CA GLN A 125 -2.91 -19.92 -8.49
C GLN A 125 -1.68 -19.08 -8.20
N HIS A 126 -1.05 -18.57 -9.25
CA HIS A 126 0.17 -17.78 -9.19
C HIS A 126 -0.03 -16.43 -9.85
N TRP A 127 0.70 -15.43 -9.42
CA TRP A 127 0.66 -14.11 -10.07
C TRP A 127 1.01 -14.17 -11.55
N SER A 128 1.92 -15.07 -11.93
CA SER A 128 2.29 -15.30 -13.34
C SER A 128 1.15 -15.85 -14.20
N ASP A 129 0.18 -16.53 -13.62
CA ASP A 129 -0.98 -17.06 -14.37
C ASP A 129 -1.80 -15.94 -14.99
N ILE A 130 -1.86 -14.77 -14.35
CA ILE A 130 -2.57 -13.60 -14.85
C ILE A 130 -1.96 -13.12 -16.16
N VAL A 131 -0.63 -13.15 -16.27
CA VAL A 131 0.09 -12.77 -17.49
C VAL A 131 -0.23 -13.72 -18.65
N ASN A 132 -0.48 -14.98 -18.34
CA ASN A 132 -0.70 -16.07 -19.30
C ASN A 132 -2.18 -16.43 -19.49
N CYS A 133 -3.11 -15.65 -18.91
CA CYS A 133 -4.54 -16.00 -18.96
C CYS A 133 -5.18 -15.87 -20.35
N GLY A 134 -4.49 -15.28 -21.33
CA GLY A 134 -5.01 -15.07 -22.69
C GLY A 134 -5.99 -13.91 -22.82
N TYR A 135 -6.36 -13.26 -21.73
CA TYR A 135 -7.23 -12.11 -21.71
C TYR A 135 -6.44 -10.82 -21.49
N LYS A 136 -7.00 -9.71 -21.95
CA LYS A 136 -6.49 -8.39 -21.60
C LYS A 136 -6.76 -8.12 -20.13
N TRP A 137 -5.80 -7.48 -19.49
CA TRP A 137 -5.90 -7.05 -18.09
C TRP A 137 -5.52 -5.57 -17.98
N TYR A 138 -6.08 -4.90 -17.00
CA TYR A 138 -5.84 -3.49 -16.75
C TYR A 138 -4.74 -3.30 -15.72
N ARG A 139 -3.78 -2.51 -16.10
CA ARG A 139 -2.72 -2.01 -15.24
C ARG A 139 -2.94 -0.52 -15.01
N GLN A 140 -2.92 -0.09 -13.76
CA GLN A 140 -3.42 1.23 -13.37
C GLN A 140 -2.69 2.39 -14.04
N ASN A 141 -1.40 2.29 -14.28
CA ASN A 141 -0.66 3.37 -14.93
C ASN A 141 0.60 2.86 -15.64
N LYS A 142 0.85 3.39 -16.83
CA LYS A 142 2.08 3.13 -17.56
C LYS A 142 3.30 3.79 -16.89
N VAL A 143 3.08 4.96 -16.33
CA VAL A 143 4.15 5.85 -15.84
C VAL A 143 4.51 5.59 -14.38
N GLY A 144 3.94 4.58 -13.76
CA GLY A 144 4.32 4.25 -12.40
C GLY A 144 3.22 4.49 -11.38
N GLY A 145 3.61 4.69 -10.17
CA GLY A 145 2.77 4.75 -8.98
C GLY A 145 3.04 3.59 -8.04
N THR A 146 2.68 3.78 -6.79
CA THR A 146 2.90 2.79 -5.72
C THR A 146 2.20 1.46 -6.04
N THR A 147 1.02 1.50 -6.67
CA THR A 147 0.30 0.30 -7.10
C THR A 147 1.13 -0.54 -8.07
N ASN A 148 1.75 0.09 -9.07
CA ASN A 148 2.61 -0.64 -10.00
C ASN A 148 3.82 -1.26 -9.32
N ALA A 149 4.49 -0.53 -8.43
CA ALA A 149 5.61 -1.06 -7.68
C ALA A 149 5.24 -2.31 -6.87
N ASN A 150 4.08 -2.31 -6.25
CA ASN A 150 3.63 -3.44 -5.44
C ASN A 150 3.21 -4.64 -6.27
N ILE A 151 2.56 -4.42 -7.41
CA ILE A 151 2.24 -5.49 -8.35
C ILE A 151 3.51 -6.06 -8.96
N ASN A 152 4.46 -5.22 -9.36
CA ASN A 152 5.76 -5.67 -9.85
C ASN A 152 6.49 -6.50 -8.79
N SER A 153 6.46 -6.07 -7.53
CA SER A 153 7.01 -6.83 -6.41
C SER A 153 6.31 -8.18 -6.23
N ALA A 154 4.99 -8.21 -6.32
CA ALA A 154 4.23 -9.45 -6.22
C ALA A 154 4.61 -10.45 -7.32
N LEU A 155 4.73 -9.97 -8.56
CA LEU A 155 5.12 -10.81 -9.71
C LEU A 155 6.54 -11.38 -9.57
N LEU A 156 7.46 -10.65 -8.98
CA LEU A 156 8.86 -11.06 -8.84
C LEU A 156 9.13 -11.96 -7.65
N TYR A 157 8.21 -12.04 -6.69
CA TYR A 157 8.45 -12.78 -5.45
C TYR A 157 8.90 -14.24 -5.66
N SER A 158 8.23 -14.97 -6.55
CA SER A 158 8.56 -16.37 -6.83
C SER A 158 9.86 -16.56 -7.59
N PHE A 159 10.47 -15.49 -8.08
CA PHE A 159 11.68 -15.48 -8.91
C PHE A 159 12.90 -14.92 -8.19
N VAL A 160 12.82 -14.70 -6.89
CA VAL A 160 13.97 -14.28 -6.09
C VAL A 160 15.08 -15.33 -6.24
N ASP A 161 16.26 -14.85 -6.63
CA ASP A 161 17.47 -15.66 -6.78
C ASP A 161 18.67 -14.79 -6.41
N PRO A 162 19.12 -14.83 -5.15
CA PRO A 162 20.24 -14.01 -4.68
C PRO A 162 21.55 -14.24 -5.46
N THR A 163 21.67 -15.37 -6.17
CA THR A 163 22.83 -15.68 -6.98
C THR A 163 22.78 -15.10 -8.40
N SER A 164 21.60 -14.61 -8.81
CA SER A 164 21.43 -14.05 -10.15
C SER A 164 22.17 -12.70 -10.29
N PRO A 165 22.99 -12.52 -11.35
CA PRO A 165 23.60 -11.23 -11.63
C PRO A 165 22.61 -10.17 -12.13
N ALA A 166 21.36 -10.56 -12.40
CA ALA A 166 20.28 -9.68 -12.88
C ALA A 166 19.46 -9.15 -11.69
N GLY A 167 20.10 -8.42 -10.77
CA GLY A 167 19.42 -7.78 -9.65
C GLY A 167 18.85 -8.73 -8.61
N GLY A 168 19.41 -9.94 -8.47
CA GLY A 168 18.92 -10.92 -7.51
C GLY A 168 17.55 -11.54 -7.87
N ILE A 169 17.15 -11.43 -9.13
CA ILE A 169 15.94 -12.04 -9.69
C ILE A 169 16.37 -12.92 -10.87
N SER A 170 15.73 -14.07 -11.02
CA SER A 170 15.99 -14.96 -12.16
C SER A 170 15.62 -14.30 -13.48
N ILE A 171 16.26 -14.74 -14.56
CA ILE A 171 15.93 -14.24 -15.91
C ILE A 171 14.48 -14.48 -16.28
N ASP A 172 13.91 -15.60 -15.84
CA ASP A 172 12.50 -15.92 -16.09
C ASP A 172 11.56 -14.97 -15.35
N GLY A 173 11.96 -14.48 -14.17
CA GLY A 173 11.23 -13.43 -13.46
C GLY A 173 11.17 -12.13 -14.25
N TRP A 174 12.31 -11.70 -14.79
CA TRP A 174 12.34 -10.50 -15.63
C TRP A 174 11.55 -10.66 -16.93
N LYS A 175 11.57 -11.82 -17.55
CA LYS A 175 10.72 -12.12 -18.71
C LYS A 175 9.24 -12.06 -18.37
N THR A 176 8.85 -12.61 -17.24
CA THR A 176 7.46 -12.58 -16.76
C THR A 176 7.01 -11.14 -16.51
N LEU A 177 7.84 -10.34 -15.84
CA LEU A 177 7.52 -8.92 -15.61
C LEU A 177 7.47 -8.13 -16.91
N TRP A 178 8.38 -8.39 -17.84
CA TRP A 178 8.34 -7.76 -19.16
C TRP A 178 7.05 -8.09 -19.92
N ASN A 179 6.64 -9.35 -19.92
CA ASN A 179 5.38 -9.76 -20.56
C ASN A 179 4.18 -9.09 -19.90
N TYR A 180 4.18 -9.01 -18.56
CA TYR A 180 3.17 -8.28 -17.79
C TYR A 180 3.10 -6.81 -18.25
N CYS A 181 4.23 -6.15 -18.35
CA CYS A 181 4.29 -4.75 -18.78
C CYS A 181 3.90 -4.56 -20.24
N ALA A 182 4.32 -5.45 -21.13
CA ALA A 182 4.08 -5.34 -22.57
C ALA A 182 2.62 -5.61 -22.96
N ASN A 183 1.94 -6.51 -22.26
CA ASN A 183 0.60 -6.97 -22.63
C ASN A 183 -0.52 -6.27 -21.86
N GLY A 184 -0.19 -5.47 -20.84
CA GLY A 184 -1.17 -4.72 -20.06
C GLY A 184 -1.81 -3.58 -20.84
N VAL A 185 -3.06 -3.30 -20.53
CA VAL A 185 -3.79 -2.12 -21.01
C VAL A 185 -3.58 -0.99 -20.03
N TYR A 186 -3.17 0.16 -20.52
CA TYR A 186 -2.92 1.35 -19.71
C TYR A 186 -4.01 2.39 -19.90
N SER A 187 -4.34 3.08 -18.81
CA SER A 187 -5.07 4.34 -18.90
C SER A 187 -4.06 5.45 -19.19
N SER A 188 -3.97 5.85 -20.45
CA SER A 188 -3.02 6.92 -20.82
C SER A 188 -3.63 8.32 -20.86
N ASP A 189 -4.96 8.45 -20.94
CA ASP A 189 -5.61 9.71 -21.31
C ASP A 189 -6.98 9.89 -20.67
N ASP A 190 -7.15 9.67 -19.40
CA ASP A 190 -8.44 9.81 -18.73
C ASP A 190 -9.59 8.97 -19.36
N THR A 191 -9.24 7.97 -20.15
CA THR A 191 -10.21 7.07 -20.80
C THR A 191 -11.04 6.33 -19.78
N TYR A 192 -10.44 6.04 -18.62
CA TYR A 192 -11.09 5.38 -17.51
C TYR A 192 -11.01 6.27 -16.27
N LYS A 193 -12.15 6.59 -15.70
CA LYS A 193 -12.25 7.38 -14.47
C LYS A 193 -11.83 6.58 -13.23
N TYR A 194 -12.19 5.32 -13.22
CA TYR A 194 -11.89 4.39 -12.11
C TYR A 194 -11.13 3.19 -12.63
N GLY A 195 -10.28 2.60 -11.78
CA GLY A 195 -9.45 1.46 -12.16
C GLY A 195 -10.24 0.22 -12.58
N PHE A 196 -11.51 0.08 -12.20
CA PHE A 196 -12.35 -1.04 -12.64
C PHE A 196 -13.25 -0.70 -13.84
N ASP A 197 -13.28 0.54 -14.33
CA ASP A 197 -14.08 0.90 -15.51
C ASP A 197 -13.80 0.02 -16.73
N PRO A 198 -12.55 -0.32 -17.07
CA PRO A 198 -12.30 -1.22 -18.19
C PRO A 198 -12.89 -2.63 -17.97
N LEU A 199 -12.92 -3.10 -16.73
CA LEU A 199 -13.57 -4.35 -16.37
C LEU A 199 -15.10 -4.24 -16.50
N ASN A 200 -15.68 -3.16 -15.99
CA ASN A 200 -17.11 -2.87 -16.08
C ASN A 200 -17.58 -2.73 -17.54
N LYS A 201 -16.75 -2.14 -18.40
CA LYS A 201 -17.03 -1.99 -19.84
C LYS A 201 -16.82 -3.25 -20.65
N GLY A 202 -16.21 -4.29 -20.08
CA GLY A 202 -15.84 -5.50 -20.78
C GLY A 202 -14.61 -5.37 -21.68
N ASP A 203 -13.83 -4.30 -21.54
CA ASP A 203 -12.60 -4.08 -22.31
C ASP A 203 -11.46 -5.00 -21.84
N VAL A 204 -11.49 -5.38 -20.57
CA VAL A 204 -10.54 -6.31 -19.96
C VAL A 204 -11.27 -7.33 -19.09
N ALA A 205 -10.65 -8.47 -18.85
CA ALA A 205 -11.18 -9.50 -17.94
C ALA A 205 -10.64 -9.39 -16.52
N VAL A 206 -9.49 -8.74 -16.32
CA VAL A 206 -8.81 -8.59 -15.04
C VAL A 206 -8.36 -7.15 -14.83
N SER A 207 -8.52 -6.64 -13.63
CA SER A 207 -8.09 -5.28 -13.26
C SER A 207 -7.46 -5.25 -11.86
N THR A 208 -6.63 -4.25 -11.61
CA THR A 208 -5.83 -4.13 -10.38
C THR A 208 -6.28 -2.97 -9.51
N PHE A 209 -6.35 -3.20 -8.19
CA PHE A 209 -6.75 -2.19 -7.19
C PHE A 209 -6.02 -2.36 -5.87
N TYR A 210 -6.12 -1.33 -5.04
CA TYR A 210 -5.96 -1.45 -3.60
C TYR A 210 -7.29 -1.77 -2.91
N SER A 211 -7.24 -2.59 -1.88
CA SER A 211 -8.42 -2.97 -1.09
C SER A 211 -9.14 -1.78 -0.46
N SER A 212 -8.38 -0.80 0.03
CA SER A 212 -8.90 0.39 0.72
C SER A 212 -9.82 1.27 -0.14
N SER A 213 -9.84 1.09 -1.44
CA SER A 213 -10.65 1.92 -2.32
C SER A 213 -11.62 1.13 -3.19
N LEU A 214 -11.65 -0.19 -3.02
CA LEU A 214 -12.40 -1.08 -3.90
C LEU A 214 -13.91 -0.79 -3.87
N TYR A 215 -14.51 -0.94 -2.72
CA TYR A 215 -15.98 -0.82 -2.60
C TYR A 215 -16.47 0.59 -2.87
N GLY A 216 -15.81 1.60 -2.33
CA GLY A 216 -16.15 3.00 -2.61
C GLY A 216 -16.04 3.36 -4.10
N LYS A 217 -15.04 2.82 -4.81
CA LYS A 217 -14.90 3.03 -6.26
C LYS A 217 -15.97 2.30 -7.07
N ILE A 218 -16.36 1.11 -6.69
CA ILE A 218 -17.45 0.37 -7.33
C ILE A 218 -18.75 1.14 -7.17
N ASP A 219 -19.07 1.58 -5.96
CA ASP A 219 -20.28 2.35 -5.69
C ASP A 219 -20.29 3.68 -6.45
N ALA A 220 -19.19 4.44 -6.39
CA ALA A 220 -19.06 5.70 -7.10
C ALA A 220 -19.21 5.55 -8.62
N ALA A 221 -18.64 4.51 -9.22
CA ALA A 221 -18.78 4.25 -10.65
C ALA A 221 -20.18 3.77 -11.00
N ALA A 222 -20.80 2.94 -10.16
CA ALA A 222 -22.18 2.51 -10.35
C ALA A 222 -23.16 3.69 -10.36
N GLU A 223 -22.88 4.75 -9.61
CA GLU A 223 -23.67 5.97 -9.55
C GLU A 223 -23.28 7.01 -10.58
N SER A 224 -22.11 6.87 -11.21
CA SER A 224 -21.58 7.88 -12.14
C SER A 224 -22.38 7.95 -13.44
N SER A 225 -22.82 9.17 -13.79
CA SER A 225 -23.44 9.43 -15.10
C SER A 225 -22.44 9.42 -16.26
N GLU A 226 -21.15 9.52 -15.94
CA GLU A 226 -20.06 9.50 -16.94
C GLU A 226 -19.69 8.08 -17.38
N ASN A 227 -20.10 7.07 -16.62
CA ASN A 227 -19.88 5.67 -17.01
C ASN A 227 -21.10 5.13 -17.76
N PRO A 228 -21.02 4.99 -19.10
CA PRO A 228 -22.19 4.55 -19.91
C PRO A 228 -22.58 3.10 -19.62
N LEU A 229 -21.73 2.31 -19.02
CA LEU A 229 -21.96 0.90 -18.66
C LEU A 229 -22.20 0.72 -17.15
N LYS A 230 -22.62 1.78 -16.49
CA LYS A 230 -23.05 1.75 -15.10
C LYS A 230 -23.99 0.57 -14.84
N GLY A 231 -23.72 -0.17 -13.77
CA GLY A 231 -24.50 -1.34 -13.39
C GLY A 231 -24.20 -2.63 -14.18
N THR A 232 -23.25 -2.61 -15.14
CA THR A 232 -22.78 -3.82 -15.83
C THR A 232 -21.98 -4.71 -14.88
N MET A 233 -21.14 -4.12 -14.03
CA MET A 233 -20.48 -4.80 -12.91
C MET A 233 -21.43 -4.86 -11.73
N THR A 234 -21.74 -6.08 -11.33
CA THR A 234 -22.53 -6.35 -10.12
C THR A 234 -21.75 -7.32 -9.23
N PRO A 235 -22.04 -7.41 -7.93
CA PRO A 235 -21.37 -8.38 -7.06
C PRO A 235 -21.46 -9.82 -7.55
N GLU A 236 -22.45 -10.14 -8.36
CA GLU A 236 -22.65 -11.48 -8.89
C GLU A 236 -21.73 -11.82 -10.08
N ASN A 237 -21.22 -10.81 -10.79
CA ASN A 237 -20.42 -11.03 -12.00
C ASN A 237 -18.96 -10.62 -11.91
N TRP A 238 -18.47 -10.38 -10.69
CA TRP A 238 -17.07 -10.16 -10.44
C TRP A 238 -16.56 -10.94 -9.21
N ASN A 239 -15.26 -11.20 -9.17
CA ASN A 239 -14.62 -11.83 -8.03
C ASN A 239 -13.20 -11.31 -7.86
N LEU A 240 -12.64 -11.53 -6.69
CA LEU A 240 -11.24 -11.25 -6.41
C LEU A 240 -10.37 -12.43 -6.84
N VAL A 241 -9.20 -12.12 -7.36
CA VAL A 241 -8.19 -13.15 -7.59
C VAL A 241 -7.61 -13.55 -6.24
N GLU A 242 -7.89 -14.78 -5.82
CA GLU A 242 -7.33 -15.41 -4.63
C GLU A 242 -6.10 -16.20 -5.04
N ILE A 243 -4.93 -15.57 -4.93
CA ILE A 243 -3.66 -16.24 -5.24
C ILE A 243 -3.25 -17.14 -4.07
N ASP A 244 -3.08 -18.43 -4.33
CA ASP A 244 -2.74 -19.44 -3.31
C ASP A 244 -1.43 -19.11 -2.58
N ASP A 245 -0.47 -18.51 -3.28
CA ASP A 245 0.83 -18.12 -2.72
C ASP A 245 0.73 -16.91 -1.76
N GLY A 246 -0.42 -16.24 -1.72
CA GLY A 246 -0.62 -15.00 -0.97
C GLY A 246 -0.47 -13.75 -1.82
N THR A 247 -0.20 -12.64 -1.18
CA THR A 247 -0.11 -11.34 -1.83
C THR A 247 0.97 -10.48 -1.19
N TYR A 248 1.28 -9.36 -1.83
CA TYR A 248 2.16 -8.33 -1.29
C TYR A 248 1.29 -7.28 -0.60
N TYR A 249 1.04 -7.46 0.71
CA TYR A 249 0.35 -6.44 1.50
C TYR A 249 1.25 -5.25 1.69
N ILE A 250 0.65 -4.07 1.59
CA ILE A 250 1.28 -2.83 2.00
C ILE A 250 0.76 -2.53 3.40
N ALA A 251 1.66 -2.45 4.37
CA ALA A 251 1.31 -1.85 5.64
C ALA A 251 1.90 -0.45 5.73
N GLU A 252 1.12 0.45 6.26
CA GLU A 252 1.53 1.79 6.62
C GLU A 252 1.76 1.84 8.13
N TYR A 253 2.81 2.53 8.55
CA TYR A 253 3.29 2.52 9.94
C TYR A 253 3.26 3.91 10.55
N ILE A 254 3.45 3.95 11.86
CA ILE A 254 3.71 5.16 12.62
C ILE A 254 5.01 5.02 13.40
N GLY A 255 5.81 6.08 13.39
CA GLY A 255 7.01 6.20 14.22
C GLY A 255 7.16 7.61 14.77
N ILE A 256 7.87 7.72 15.87
CA ILE A 256 8.17 8.98 16.53
C ILE A 256 9.57 9.41 16.15
N LEU A 257 9.68 10.57 15.51
CA LEU A 257 10.96 11.12 15.09
C LEU A 257 11.71 11.74 16.27
N ASN A 258 13.02 11.55 16.31
CA ASN A 258 13.89 12.36 17.13
C ASN A 258 13.88 13.80 16.62
N LYS A 259 13.83 14.75 17.54
CA LYS A 259 13.78 16.17 17.20
C LYS A 259 14.66 16.96 18.16
N GLU A 260 15.60 17.71 17.61
CA GLU A 260 16.50 18.54 18.40
C GLU A 260 15.71 19.64 19.14
N GLY A 261 16.06 19.86 20.39
CA GLY A 261 15.45 20.91 21.24
C GLY A 261 14.10 20.53 21.84
N ARG A 262 13.53 19.37 21.48
CA ARG A 262 12.30 18.88 22.14
C ARG A 262 12.59 18.42 23.56
N THR A 263 11.80 18.89 24.49
CA THR A 263 11.93 18.49 25.91
C THR A 263 11.39 17.08 26.14
N ASP A 264 11.74 16.48 27.28
CA ASP A 264 11.21 15.17 27.66
C ASP A 264 9.68 15.21 27.83
N GLU A 265 9.13 16.29 28.39
CA GLU A 265 7.68 16.48 28.53
C GLU A 265 6.99 16.55 27.16
N GLU A 266 7.56 17.27 26.20
CA GLU A 266 7.05 17.35 24.83
C GLU A 266 7.15 16.00 24.13
N THR A 267 8.21 15.23 24.35
CA THR A 267 8.37 13.86 23.84
C THR A 267 7.29 12.94 24.39
N GLU A 268 6.97 13.04 25.68
CA GLU A 268 5.88 12.26 26.27
C GLU A 268 4.51 12.65 25.68
N ALA A 269 4.29 13.92 25.34
CA ALA A 269 3.08 14.35 24.65
C ALA A 269 2.99 13.74 23.24
N VAL A 270 4.09 13.66 22.50
CA VAL A 270 4.16 13.02 21.18
C VAL A 270 3.89 11.52 21.29
N LYS A 271 4.47 10.84 22.28
CA LYS A 271 4.19 9.42 22.58
C LYS A 271 2.72 9.18 22.89
N ALA A 272 2.12 10.05 23.71
CA ALA A 272 0.70 9.97 24.04
C ALA A 272 -0.20 10.09 22.80
N PHE A 273 0.15 10.98 21.88
CA PHE A 273 -0.53 11.09 20.59
C PHE A 273 -0.42 9.78 19.77
N ALA A 274 0.78 9.25 19.60
CA ALA A 274 1.01 8.03 18.85
C ALA A 274 0.28 6.83 19.48
N GLU A 275 0.27 6.76 20.81
CA GLU A 275 -0.49 5.77 21.56
C GLU A 275 -1.99 5.85 21.29
N TRP A 276 -2.55 7.06 21.31
CA TRP A 276 -3.94 7.32 20.99
C TRP A 276 -4.27 7.00 19.52
N PHE A 277 -3.42 7.43 18.58
CA PHE A 277 -3.71 7.26 17.15
C PHE A 277 -3.73 5.78 16.75
N GLY A 278 -2.84 4.97 17.29
CA GLY A 278 -2.79 3.53 17.01
C GLY A 278 -3.73 2.68 17.88
N SER A 279 -4.48 3.28 18.81
CA SER A 279 -5.42 2.55 19.66
C SER A 279 -6.53 1.86 18.83
N ALA A 280 -7.12 0.82 19.41
CA ALA A 280 -8.17 0.06 18.75
C ALA A 280 -9.36 0.94 18.33
N GLU A 281 -9.82 1.81 19.22
CA GLU A 281 -10.97 2.69 18.96
C GLU A 281 -10.67 3.70 17.86
N THR A 282 -9.49 4.32 17.88
CA THR A 282 -9.10 5.33 16.90
C THR A 282 -8.85 4.71 15.53
N GLN A 283 -8.19 3.56 15.47
CA GLN A 283 -7.96 2.85 14.21
C GLN A 283 -9.23 2.26 13.63
N ALA A 284 -10.19 1.83 14.45
CA ALA A 284 -11.51 1.44 13.98
C ALA A 284 -12.27 2.64 13.38
N ALA A 285 -12.24 3.80 14.04
CA ALA A 285 -12.86 5.02 13.53
C ALA A 285 -12.24 5.49 12.22
N TRP A 286 -10.91 5.44 12.10
CA TRP A 286 -10.18 5.73 10.86
C TRP A 286 -10.56 4.74 9.74
N GLY A 287 -10.61 3.45 10.07
CA GLY A 287 -10.96 2.40 9.12
C GLY A 287 -12.39 2.53 8.59
N GLU A 288 -13.34 2.89 9.44
CA GLU A 288 -14.72 3.14 9.06
C GLU A 288 -14.85 4.35 8.13
N GLU A 289 -14.18 5.47 8.48
CA GLU A 289 -14.25 6.71 7.70
C GLU A 289 -13.58 6.59 6.33
N PHE A 290 -12.46 5.87 6.23
CA PHE A 290 -11.61 5.83 5.03
C PHE A 290 -11.54 4.46 4.36
N ASP A 291 -12.42 3.54 4.69
CA ASP A 291 -12.44 2.17 4.16
C ASP A 291 -11.08 1.46 4.27
N SER A 292 -10.39 1.70 5.39
CA SER A 292 -9.06 1.14 5.65
C SER A 292 -9.14 -0.06 6.57
N TYR A 293 -8.29 -1.08 6.31
CA TYR A 293 -8.17 -2.23 7.19
C TYR A 293 -7.03 -2.00 8.20
N PRO A 294 -7.33 -2.05 9.52
CA PRO A 294 -6.32 -1.77 10.55
C PRO A 294 -5.37 -2.94 10.76
N CYS A 295 -4.08 -2.64 11.00
CA CYS A 295 -3.12 -3.62 11.51
C CYS A 295 -3.48 -4.12 12.91
N ASN A 296 -4.05 -3.26 13.73
CA ASN A 296 -4.49 -3.57 15.08
C ASN A 296 -5.69 -4.54 15.03
N THR A 297 -5.48 -5.78 15.45
CA THR A 297 -6.51 -6.82 15.39
C THR A 297 -7.73 -6.52 16.26
N ALA A 298 -7.55 -5.80 17.36
CA ALA A 298 -8.67 -5.35 18.19
C ALA A 298 -9.52 -4.29 17.48
N ALA A 299 -8.91 -3.42 16.67
CA ALA A 299 -9.63 -2.50 15.81
C ALA A 299 -10.40 -3.24 14.69
N ALA A 300 -9.78 -4.26 14.09
CA ALA A 300 -10.45 -5.11 13.10
C ALA A 300 -11.68 -5.82 13.67
N ASP A 301 -11.61 -6.27 14.91
CA ASP A 301 -12.76 -6.90 15.61
C ASP A 301 -13.91 -5.91 15.81
N ILE A 302 -13.61 -4.65 16.06
CA ILE A 302 -14.64 -3.58 16.15
C ILE A 302 -15.29 -3.36 14.79
N LEU A 303 -14.50 -3.29 13.71
CA LEU A 303 -15.00 -3.06 12.36
C LEU A 303 -15.75 -4.24 11.77
N TYR A 304 -15.30 -5.46 12.05
CA TYR A 304 -15.80 -6.70 11.48
C TYR A 304 -16.21 -7.70 12.56
N PRO A 305 -17.26 -7.39 13.34
CA PRO A 305 -17.69 -8.25 14.45
C PRO A 305 -18.17 -9.63 14.00
N ASP A 306 -18.60 -9.74 12.74
CA ASP A 306 -19.09 -11.00 12.14
C ASP A 306 -17.99 -11.77 11.34
N GLY A 307 -16.79 -11.26 11.31
CA GLY A 307 -15.65 -11.88 10.65
C GLY A 307 -14.91 -10.96 9.69
N VAL A 308 -13.62 -11.15 9.61
CA VAL A 308 -12.71 -10.39 8.73
C VAL A 308 -12.90 -10.84 7.28
N PRO A 309 -12.96 -9.90 6.31
CA PRO A 309 -13.00 -10.26 4.89
C PRO A 309 -11.83 -11.16 4.50
N ALA A 310 -12.10 -12.20 3.69
CA ALA A 310 -11.12 -13.23 3.30
C ALA A 310 -9.86 -12.66 2.65
N ILE A 311 -9.98 -11.54 1.91
CA ILE A 311 -8.85 -10.86 1.26
C ILE A 311 -7.76 -10.41 2.22
N TYR A 312 -8.10 -10.16 3.50
CA TYR A 312 -7.14 -9.75 4.53
C TYR A 312 -6.55 -10.94 5.29
N THR A 313 -6.96 -12.16 4.96
CA THR A 313 -6.43 -13.40 5.56
C THR A 313 -5.39 -14.11 4.69
N LEU A 314 -5.12 -13.58 3.48
CA LEU A 314 -4.10 -14.13 2.59
C LEU A 314 -2.69 -13.95 3.18
N LYS A 315 -1.81 -14.89 2.87
CA LYS A 315 -0.41 -14.79 3.29
C LYS A 315 0.23 -13.50 2.74
N ASN A 316 0.87 -12.74 3.61
CA ASN A 316 1.69 -11.59 3.20
C ASN A 316 3.13 -12.04 2.98
N PHE A 317 3.53 -12.19 1.74
CA PHE A 317 4.92 -12.58 1.44
C PHE A 317 5.92 -11.41 1.49
N ALA A 318 5.47 -10.17 1.68
CA ALA A 318 6.38 -9.05 1.93
C ALA A 318 7.26 -9.28 3.18
N LEU A 319 6.72 -9.97 4.18
CA LEU A 319 7.41 -10.29 5.44
C LEU A 319 8.08 -11.68 5.42
N SER A 320 8.02 -12.40 4.31
CA SER A 320 8.70 -13.69 4.15
C SER A 320 10.20 -13.50 3.96
N LYS A 321 11.00 -14.34 4.62
CA LYS A 321 12.46 -14.34 4.44
C LYS A 321 12.83 -14.94 3.09
N VAL A 322 13.61 -14.23 2.31
CA VAL A 322 14.01 -14.62 0.94
C VAL A 322 15.52 -14.76 0.76
N ASP A 323 16.29 -14.17 1.67
CA ASP A 323 17.75 -14.27 1.68
C ASP A 323 18.26 -14.19 3.14
N GLY A 324 18.59 -15.31 3.73
CA GLY A 324 18.94 -15.40 5.15
C GLY A 324 17.80 -14.88 6.03
N ASP A 325 18.07 -13.84 6.82
CA ASP A 325 17.09 -13.16 7.65
C ASP A 325 16.41 -11.97 6.97
N THR A 326 16.78 -11.68 5.73
CA THR A 326 16.23 -10.58 4.95
C THR A 326 14.80 -10.90 4.50
N THR A 327 13.84 -10.06 4.88
CA THR A 327 12.48 -10.16 4.38
C THR A 327 12.39 -9.72 2.92
N TYR A 328 11.32 -10.12 2.24
CA TYR A 328 11.12 -9.69 0.86
C TYR A 328 10.97 -8.17 0.74
N ALA A 329 10.28 -7.52 1.67
CA ALA A 329 10.19 -6.06 1.69
C ALA A 329 11.57 -5.39 1.79
N GLU A 330 12.45 -5.88 2.66
CA GLU A 330 13.85 -5.42 2.77
C GLU A 330 14.64 -5.71 1.50
N TYR A 331 14.42 -6.87 0.90
CA TYR A 331 15.04 -7.26 -0.37
C TYR A 331 14.64 -6.32 -1.51
N VAL A 332 13.34 -5.99 -1.62
CA VAL A 332 12.81 -4.99 -2.56
C VAL A 332 13.46 -3.63 -2.32
N ALA A 333 13.53 -3.19 -1.06
CA ALA A 333 14.17 -1.92 -0.71
C ALA A 333 15.64 -1.85 -1.13
N ALA A 334 16.39 -2.94 -0.90
CA ALA A 334 17.80 -3.01 -1.24
C ALA A 334 18.07 -3.04 -2.75
N HIS A 335 17.15 -3.58 -3.54
CA HIS A 335 17.31 -3.76 -4.99
C HIS A 335 16.50 -2.77 -5.84
N SER A 336 15.66 -1.92 -5.24
CA SER A 336 14.72 -1.07 -5.97
C SER A 336 15.39 -0.16 -7.01
N ALA A 337 16.55 0.40 -6.72
CA ALA A 337 17.28 1.25 -7.66
C ALA A 337 17.78 0.46 -8.89
N GLU A 338 18.33 -0.72 -8.67
CA GLU A 338 18.80 -1.62 -9.73
C GLU A 338 17.62 -2.13 -10.57
N TRP A 339 16.54 -2.54 -9.94
CA TRP A 339 15.34 -3.01 -10.62
C TRP A 339 14.66 -1.90 -11.44
N THR A 340 14.65 -0.68 -10.92
CA THR A 340 14.20 0.50 -11.66
C THR A 340 15.02 0.68 -12.94
N ASN A 341 16.33 0.56 -12.87
CA ASN A 341 17.20 0.67 -14.05
C ASN A 341 16.96 -0.44 -15.06
N ILE A 342 16.81 -1.68 -14.61
CA ILE A 342 16.53 -2.83 -15.48
C ILE A 342 15.21 -2.60 -16.22
N LEU A 343 14.17 -2.23 -15.49
CA LEU A 343 12.82 -2.05 -16.07
C LEU A 343 12.79 -0.83 -17.01
N THR A 344 13.45 0.25 -16.65
CA THR A 344 13.54 1.45 -17.49
C THR A 344 14.27 1.15 -18.81
N ASN A 345 15.32 0.35 -18.78
CA ASN A 345 16.02 -0.09 -19.99
C ASN A 345 15.16 -0.97 -20.90
N LEU A 346 14.12 -1.61 -20.35
CA LEU A 346 13.11 -2.34 -21.10
C LEU A 346 11.96 -1.45 -21.57
N GLY A 347 11.99 -0.14 -21.26
CA GLY A 347 10.97 0.83 -21.66
C GLY A 347 9.77 0.93 -20.72
N PHE A 348 9.90 0.47 -19.47
CA PHE A 348 8.83 0.50 -18.47
C PHE A 348 9.30 1.18 -17.17
N TYR A 349 8.35 1.40 -16.28
CA TYR A 349 8.59 2.04 -15.00
C TYR A 349 8.33 1.05 -13.85
N TRP A 350 9.28 1.01 -12.90
CA TRP A 350 9.13 0.20 -11.68
C TRP A 350 8.10 0.78 -10.73
N ALA A 351 8.28 2.04 -10.39
CA ALA A 351 7.48 2.78 -9.42
C ALA A 351 7.21 4.18 -9.95
N ASP A 352 6.62 5.02 -9.11
CA ASP A 352 6.31 6.38 -9.48
C ASP A 352 7.55 7.12 -9.98
N SER A 353 7.40 7.72 -11.16
CA SER A 353 8.40 8.56 -11.79
C SER A 353 8.24 10.04 -11.43
N SER A 354 7.51 10.37 -10.39
CA SER A 354 7.30 11.74 -9.91
C SER A 354 8.57 12.42 -9.38
N ALA A 355 9.71 11.93 -9.83
CA ALA A 355 10.97 12.60 -9.62
C ALA A 355 11.13 13.81 -10.56
#